data_fb70fbec313d95295024977773d8d062
#
_entry.id   fb70fbec313d95295024977773d8d062
#
_cell.length_a   1.000
_cell.length_b   1.000
_cell.length_c   1.000
_cell.angle_alpha   90.00
_cell.angle_beta   90.00
_cell.angle_gamma   90.00
#
_symmetry.space_group_name_H-M   'P 1'
#
loop_
_entity.id
_entity.type
_entity.pdbx_description
1 polymer ?
#
loop_
_entity_poly.entity_id
_entity_poly.type
_entity_poly.pdbx_seq_one_letter_code
_entity_poly.pdbx_strand_id
1 'polypeptide(L)'
;MKEYKLTDWLPTTKKEAELRGWNELDVIIFSGDAYVDHPSFGAAVIGRMLEAKGLKVAIIPQPNWRDDLRDFKKLGRPRLFFGVSAGCMDSMVNKYTANRRLRSEDAYTPDGRHDMRPEYPSIVYTQTLKKLYPDVPVILGGIEASLRRLTHYDYWEEKLRPSILVESGADLLIYGMGEKPITELSERLLEVEGEVHAGDLPHDIPQTAYLISQKEVAALPENPNGQGDLTLYSHEECLKDKKKQAQNFRHIEEESNRYAAARILQQIGKQTVVTNPPYPPMTQGELDMSFDLPYTRLPHPKYKNKRIPAYEMIKFSVNIHRGCFGGCAFCTISAHQGKFIVSRSKESILKEVKAITEMPDFKGYLSDLGGPSANMYQMGGKDTALCRRCKRPSCIHPKVCPNLNTDHQPLLEIYHAVDSLPGIKKSFIGSGVRYDLLLHQSKDAKTNQSTKEYTRELITRHVSGRLKVAPEHTSDKVLYLMRKPPFEQFYEFKRIFDKINKEAGLRQQIIPYFISSHPGCTEEDMAELAVITKKLDFHLEQVQDFTPTPMTVSTEAWYTGVHPYTLEPVFSAKTPREKLAQRMFFFWYKPEERKAIINELRKIGRNDLINKLYGKS
;
A
#
# COMPACT_ATOMS: atom_id res chain seq x y z
N MET A 1 20.96 -21.77 16.62
CA MET A 1 20.31 -20.45 16.52
C MET A 1 21.39 -19.39 16.37
N LYS A 2 21.21 -18.47 15.44
CA LYS A 2 22.13 -17.35 15.27
C LYS A 2 22.04 -16.44 16.50
N GLU A 3 23.16 -16.17 17.14
CA GLU A 3 23.22 -15.24 18.26
C GLU A 3 23.44 -13.83 17.70
N TYR A 4 22.57 -12.89 18.08
CA TYR A 4 22.62 -11.51 17.63
C TYR A 4 23.20 -10.60 18.69
N LYS A 5 24.06 -9.66 18.27
CA LYS A 5 24.59 -8.58 19.11
C LYS A 5 23.74 -7.32 18.92
N LEU A 6 23.72 -6.43 19.90
CA LEU A 6 22.95 -5.18 19.81
C LEU A 6 23.37 -4.34 18.59
N THR A 7 24.63 -4.43 18.18
CA THR A 7 25.17 -3.77 16.98
C THR A 7 24.69 -4.37 15.65
N ASP A 8 23.96 -5.48 15.65
CA ASP A 8 23.35 -6.01 14.42
C ASP A 8 22.09 -5.23 13.99
N TRP A 9 21.51 -4.43 14.89
CA TRP A 9 20.47 -3.45 14.55
C TRP A 9 21.05 -2.08 14.32
N LEU A 10 20.36 -1.23 13.54
CA LEU A 10 20.68 0.18 13.48
C LEU A 10 20.44 0.82 14.87
N PRO A 11 21.29 1.77 15.31
CA PRO A 11 21.18 2.34 16.63
C PRO A 11 19.90 3.18 16.79
N THR A 12 19.34 3.16 18.00
CA THR A 12 18.21 3.98 18.43
C THR A 12 18.58 4.97 19.55
N THR A 13 19.80 4.84 20.07
CA THR A 13 20.37 5.67 21.15
C THR A 13 21.82 6.03 20.84
N LYS A 14 22.31 7.09 21.50
CA LYS A 14 23.71 7.51 21.39
C LYS A 14 24.68 6.41 21.81
N LYS A 15 24.37 5.72 22.92
CA LYS A 15 25.17 4.59 23.40
C LYS A 15 25.29 3.46 22.36
N GLU A 16 24.21 3.16 21.64
CA GLU A 16 24.24 2.14 20.59
C GLU A 16 25.08 2.58 19.37
N ALA A 17 25.07 3.88 19.02
CA ALA A 17 25.94 4.44 18.00
C ALA A 17 27.42 4.37 18.42
N GLU A 18 27.71 4.72 19.67
CA GLU A 18 29.07 4.63 20.25
C GLU A 18 29.59 3.18 20.25
N LEU A 19 28.74 2.17 20.52
CA LEU A 19 29.12 0.76 20.42
C LEU A 19 29.54 0.33 19.01
N ARG A 20 29.10 1.05 17.97
CA ARG A 20 29.55 0.88 16.59
C ARG A 20 30.77 1.73 16.23
N GLY A 21 31.31 2.49 17.20
CA GLY A 21 32.38 3.44 16.95
C GLY A 21 31.95 4.72 16.22
N TRP A 22 30.67 5.06 16.25
CA TRP A 22 30.11 6.22 15.57
C TRP A 22 29.92 7.38 16.54
N ASN A 23 30.75 8.39 16.41
CA ASN A 23 30.67 9.64 17.20
C ASN A 23 29.73 10.67 16.55
N GLU A 24 29.47 10.52 15.25
CA GLU A 24 28.61 11.36 14.45
C GLU A 24 27.70 10.47 13.58
N LEU A 25 26.53 10.96 13.26
CA LEU A 25 25.54 10.28 12.40
C LEU A 25 25.35 11.07 11.09
N ASP A 26 25.27 10.36 9.98
CA ASP A 26 24.97 10.97 8.67
C ASP A 26 23.48 11.21 8.49
N VAL A 27 22.66 10.23 8.89
CA VAL A 27 21.20 10.28 8.73
C VAL A 27 20.51 9.77 9.99
N ILE A 28 19.45 10.46 10.40
CA ILE A 28 18.57 10.01 11.49
C ILE A 28 17.15 9.89 10.94
N ILE A 29 16.58 8.68 11.02
CA ILE A 29 15.23 8.38 10.51
C ILE A 29 14.24 8.38 11.67
N PHE A 30 13.21 9.23 11.59
CA PHE A 30 12.06 9.24 12.49
C PHE A 30 10.93 8.43 11.91
N SER A 31 10.43 7.44 12.65
CA SER A 31 9.36 6.55 12.21
C SER A 31 8.18 6.54 13.17
N GLY A 32 6.95 6.55 12.64
CA GLY A 32 5.75 6.35 13.44
C GLY A 32 5.56 4.92 13.92
N ASP A 33 6.25 3.94 13.34
CA ASP A 33 6.21 2.54 13.74
C ASP A 33 7.27 2.18 14.77
N ALA A 34 7.04 1.12 15.53
CA ALA A 34 8.08 0.43 16.27
C ALA A 34 9.18 -0.09 15.31
N TYR A 35 10.44 -0.08 15.76
CA TYR A 35 11.54 -0.55 14.93
C TYR A 35 11.59 -2.08 14.89
N VAL A 36 11.26 -2.61 13.74
CA VAL A 36 11.47 -4.01 13.36
C VAL A 36 12.44 -4.02 12.18
N ASP A 37 13.57 -4.71 12.33
CA ASP A 37 14.60 -4.77 11.30
C ASP A 37 14.26 -5.85 10.25
N HIS A 38 13.29 -5.53 9.39
CA HIS A 38 12.68 -6.48 8.47
C HIS A 38 12.42 -5.82 7.10
N PRO A 39 12.58 -6.52 5.97
CA PRO A 39 12.38 -5.96 4.62
C PRO A 39 10.96 -5.50 4.30
N SER A 40 9.98 -5.78 5.16
CA SER A 40 8.62 -5.23 5.05
C SER A 40 8.39 -3.95 5.86
N PHE A 41 9.39 -3.42 6.56
CA PHE A 41 9.30 -2.17 7.32
C PHE A 41 10.13 -1.07 6.66
N GLY A 42 9.47 -0.04 6.15
CA GLY A 42 10.10 1.00 5.33
C GLY A 42 11.30 1.69 5.99
N ALA A 43 11.23 2.01 7.28
CA ALA A 43 12.34 2.63 8.00
C ALA A 43 13.57 1.71 8.06
N ALA A 44 13.37 0.40 8.23
CA ALA A 44 14.46 -0.57 8.19
C ALA A 44 15.07 -0.68 6.78
N VAL A 45 14.22 -0.75 5.74
CA VAL A 45 14.69 -0.81 4.34
C VAL A 45 15.56 0.40 4.01
N ILE A 46 15.04 1.60 4.23
CA ILE A 46 15.78 2.84 3.92
C ILE A 46 17.05 2.93 4.77
N GLY A 47 16.97 2.63 6.07
CA GLY A 47 18.15 2.65 6.94
C GLY A 47 19.22 1.66 6.50
N ARG A 48 18.86 0.44 6.13
CA ARG A 48 19.81 -0.58 5.64
C ARG A 48 20.37 -0.23 4.27
N MET A 49 19.58 0.35 3.38
CA MET A 49 20.06 0.84 2.07
C MET A 49 21.16 1.91 2.25
N LEU A 50 20.92 2.88 3.13
CA LEU A 50 21.87 3.93 3.44
C LEU A 50 23.12 3.39 4.16
N GLU A 51 22.96 2.47 5.11
CA GLU A 51 24.08 1.79 5.78
C GLU A 51 24.95 1.03 4.77
N ALA A 52 24.34 0.35 3.79
CA ALA A 52 25.06 -0.36 2.73
C ALA A 52 25.89 0.57 1.82
N LYS A 53 25.58 1.86 1.80
CA LYS A 53 26.38 2.92 1.16
C LYS A 53 27.48 3.48 2.06
N GLY A 54 27.69 2.91 3.25
CA GLY A 54 28.71 3.34 4.21
C GLY A 54 28.29 4.50 5.11
N LEU A 55 27.01 4.90 5.09
CA LEU A 55 26.48 5.96 5.93
C LEU A 55 26.21 5.46 7.36
N LYS A 56 26.42 6.34 8.33
CA LYS A 56 26.12 6.13 9.75
C LYS A 56 24.66 6.52 10.00
N VAL A 57 23.77 5.53 10.11
CA VAL A 57 22.33 5.73 10.17
C VAL A 57 21.76 5.29 11.50
N ALA A 58 20.88 6.11 12.08
CA ALA A 58 20.11 5.75 13.27
C ALA A 58 18.60 5.83 13.00
N ILE A 59 17.82 5.06 13.74
CA ILE A 59 16.35 5.10 13.69
C ILE A 59 15.80 5.54 15.05
N ILE A 60 14.92 6.55 15.06
CA ILE A 60 14.13 6.94 16.22
C ILE A 60 12.69 6.48 15.98
N PRO A 61 12.31 5.33 16.54
CA PRO A 61 10.95 4.81 16.41
C PRO A 61 10.03 5.45 17.42
N GLN A 62 8.86 5.90 16.98
CA GLN A 62 7.77 6.42 17.81
C GLN A 62 8.25 7.46 18.83
N PRO A 63 8.87 8.59 18.36
CA PRO A 63 9.34 9.63 19.26
C PRO A 63 8.18 10.25 20.04
N ASN A 64 8.39 10.56 21.31
CA ASN A 64 7.40 11.27 22.10
C ASN A 64 7.40 12.77 21.73
N TRP A 65 6.27 13.24 21.22
CA TRP A 65 6.09 14.63 20.77
C TRP A 65 5.38 15.51 21.79
N ARG A 66 5.00 14.93 22.94
CA ARG A 66 4.17 15.57 23.99
C ARG A 66 4.98 16.05 25.18
N ASP A 67 6.24 15.67 25.28
CA ASP A 67 7.12 16.00 26.41
C ASP A 67 8.13 17.11 26.05
N ASP A 68 9.27 17.12 26.72
CA ASP A 68 10.39 18.03 26.48
C ASP A 68 11.14 17.79 25.15
N LEU A 69 10.60 16.98 24.26
CA LEU A 69 11.15 16.59 22.95
C LEU A 69 12.50 15.88 23.06
N ARG A 70 12.70 15.13 24.14
CA ARG A 70 13.95 14.39 24.40
C ARG A 70 14.30 13.44 23.28
N ASP A 71 13.30 12.71 22.74
CA ASP A 71 13.52 11.76 21.65
C ASP A 71 14.03 12.45 20.36
N PHE A 72 13.60 13.68 20.12
CA PHE A 72 14.05 14.47 18.96
C PHE A 72 15.45 15.05 19.13
N LYS A 73 15.94 15.18 20.37
CA LYS A 73 17.23 15.79 20.71
C LYS A 73 18.33 14.78 21.03
N LYS A 74 17.96 13.54 21.44
CA LYS A 74 18.90 12.58 22.05
C LYS A 74 20.07 12.13 21.16
N LEU A 75 19.92 12.18 19.83
CA LEU A 75 20.96 11.83 18.87
C LEU A 75 21.66 13.05 18.25
N GLY A 76 21.16 14.26 18.54
CA GLY A 76 21.71 15.50 18.01
C GLY A 76 21.39 15.73 16.53
N ARG A 77 22.26 16.51 15.87
CA ARG A 77 22.19 16.87 14.46
C ARG A 77 22.85 15.80 13.59
N PRO A 78 22.22 15.32 12.51
CA PRO A 78 22.90 14.51 11.50
C PRO A 78 23.72 15.39 10.55
N ARG A 79 24.75 14.83 9.94
CA ARG A 79 25.57 15.53 8.95
C ARG A 79 24.80 15.84 7.66
N LEU A 80 23.94 14.93 7.19
CA LEU A 80 23.25 15.06 5.90
C LEU A 80 21.79 15.50 6.06
N PHE A 81 20.93 14.69 6.68
CA PHE A 81 19.51 15.02 6.78
C PHE A 81 18.76 14.19 7.84
N PHE A 82 17.58 14.67 8.19
CA PHE A 82 16.57 13.90 8.88
C PHE A 82 15.61 13.24 7.87
N GLY A 83 15.41 11.93 7.97
CA GLY A 83 14.33 11.23 7.26
C GLY A 83 13.10 11.11 8.14
N VAL A 84 11.91 11.32 7.60
CA VAL A 84 10.64 11.22 8.35
C VAL A 84 9.63 10.35 7.61
N SER A 85 9.03 9.40 8.32
CA SER A 85 7.97 8.54 7.81
C SER A 85 6.90 8.30 8.88
N ALA A 86 5.63 8.26 8.49
CA ALA A 86 4.54 7.87 9.38
C ALA A 86 4.55 6.38 9.75
N GLY A 87 5.28 5.56 8.98
CA GLY A 87 5.34 4.11 9.12
C GLY A 87 4.83 3.37 7.88
N CYS A 88 4.53 2.08 8.03
CA CYS A 88 4.10 1.19 6.94
C CYS A 88 2.68 1.48 6.44
N MET A 89 1.86 2.15 7.24
CA MET A 89 0.49 2.54 6.87
C MET A 89 0.32 4.05 6.98
N ASP A 90 -0.66 4.56 6.23
CA ASP A 90 -1.18 5.90 6.46
C ASP A 90 -1.68 6.01 7.91
N SER A 91 -1.26 7.05 8.63
CA SER A 91 -1.52 7.18 10.06
C SER A 91 -3.01 7.27 10.39
N MET A 92 -3.77 7.97 9.55
CA MET A 92 -5.19 8.17 9.79
C MET A 92 -5.99 6.90 9.48
N VAL A 93 -5.64 6.17 8.43
CA VAL A 93 -6.21 4.83 8.12
C VAL A 93 -5.88 3.83 9.23
N ASN A 94 -4.67 3.89 9.78
CA ASN A 94 -4.26 3.03 10.88
C ASN A 94 -4.97 3.36 12.20
N LYS A 95 -5.16 4.64 12.49
CA LYS A 95 -5.72 5.13 13.76
C LYS A 95 -7.24 5.03 13.82
N TYR A 96 -7.93 5.24 12.70
CA TYR A 96 -9.39 5.36 12.65
C TYR A 96 -10.06 4.29 11.79
N THR A 97 -11.28 3.93 12.17
CA THR A 97 -12.20 3.15 11.32
C THR A 97 -12.81 4.03 10.22
N ALA A 98 -13.51 3.41 9.25
CA ALA A 98 -14.26 4.12 8.22
C ALA A 98 -15.36 5.06 8.78
N ASN A 99 -15.82 4.82 10.00
CA ASN A 99 -16.78 5.67 10.71
C ASN A 99 -16.10 6.65 11.69
N ARG A 100 -14.80 6.93 11.48
CA ARG A 100 -13.97 7.87 12.26
C ARG A 100 -13.91 7.56 13.76
N ARG A 101 -14.11 6.30 14.14
CA ARG A 101 -13.92 5.84 15.52
C ARG A 101 -12.48 5.40 15.70
N LEU A 102 -11.87 5.75 16.82
CA LEU A 102 -10.56 5.24 17.19
C LEU A 102 -10.56 3.71 17.19
N ARG A 103 -9.53 3.11 16.61
CA ARG A 103 -9.29 1.67 16.73
C ARG A 103 -8.79 1.38 18.14
N SER A 104 -9.13 0.22 18.64
CA SER A 104 -8.68 -0.26 19.96
C SER A 104 -7.20 -0.60 19.99
N GLU A 105 -6.63 -0.94 18.84
CA GLU A 105 -5.24 -1.39 18.72
C GLU A 105 -4.55 -0.73 17.52
N ASP A 106 -3.23 -0.49 17.69
CA ASP A 106 -2.31 -0.16 16.61
C ASP A 106 -1.35 -1.33 16.40
N ALA A 107 -1.48 -2.04 15.28
CA ALA A 107 -0.68 -3.23 15.00
C ALA A 107 0.83 -2.98 14.91
N TYR A 108 1.26 -1.74 14.67
CA TYR A 108 2.66 -1.36 14.50
C TYR A 108 3.33 -0.84 15.77
N THR A 109 2.66 -0.96 16.91
CA THR A 109 3.17 -0.52 18.20
C THR A 109 3.37 -1.70 19.17
N PRO A 110 4.27 -1.55 20.16
CA PRO A 110 4.44 -2.56 21.17
C PRO A 110 3.14 -2.80 21.95
N ASP A 111 2.76 -4.08 22.10
CA ASP A 111 1.55 -4.54 22.77
C ASP A 111 0.25 -4.00 22.13
N GLY A 112 0.31 -3.58 20.86
CA GLY A 112 -0.84 -3.03 20.14
C GLY A 112 -1.36 -1.69 20.68
N ARG A 113 -0.57 -0.98 21.48
CA ARG A 113 -1.02 0.27 22.13
C ARG A 113 -1.37 1.32 21.08
N HIS A 114 -2.58 1.85 21.14
CA HIS A 114 -2.96 3.02 20.36
C HIS A 114 -2.32 4.30 20.94
N ASP A 115 -2.34 5.37 20.13
CA ASP A 115 -1.89 6.71 20.56
C ASP A 115 -0.37 6.85 20.84
N MET A 116 0.43 5.95 20.29
CA MET A 116 1.89 6.01 20.34
C MET A 116 2.50 6.86 19.22
N ARG A 117 1.68 7.36 18.32
CA ARG A 117 2.04 8.32 17.27
C ARG A 117 0.98 9.43 17.18
N PRO A 118 1.36 10.66 16.76
CA PRO A 118 0.39 11.72 16.53
C PRO A 118 -0.52 11.41 15.35
N GLU A 119 -1.55 12.21 15.14
CA GLU A 119 -2.18 12.34 13.85
C GLU A 119 -1.19 13.01 12.89
N TYR A 120 -1.14 12.51 11.64
CA TYR A 120 -0.20 12.99 10.63
C TYR A 120 1.26 13.07 11.14
N PRO A 121 1.88 11.95 11.56
CA PRO A 121 3.25 11.95 12.09
C PRO A 121 4.25 12.63 11.16
N SER A 122 4.07 12.48 9.84
CA SER A 122 4.92 13.14 8.84
C SER A 122 4.93 14.66 9.02
N ILE A 123 3.78 15.26 9.35
CA ILE A 123 3.68 16.72 9.59
C ILE A 123 4.26 17.07 10.96
N VAL A 124 3.78 16.40 12.01
CA VAL A 124 4.16 16.74 13.40
C VAL A 124 5.67 16.54 13.65
N TYR A 125 6.23 15.44 13.17
CA TYR A 125 7.67 15.18 13.34
C TYR A 125 8.50 16.17 12.55
N THR A 126 8.13 16.47 11.31
CA THR A 126 8.84 17.45 10.48
C THR A 126 8.81 18.84 11.10
N GLN A 127 7.65 19.34 11.50
CA GLN A 127 7.52 20.65 12.15
C GLN A 127 8.35 20.73 13.43
N THR A 128 8.38 19.66 14.22
CA THR A 128 9.21 19.56 15.43
C THR A 128 10.70 19.65 15.10
N LEU A 129 11.15 18.91 14.08
CA LEU A 129 12.54 18.91 13.64
C LEU A 129 12.95 20.27 13.06
N LYS A 130 12.12 20.87 12.21
CA LYS A 130 12.39 22.21 11.63
C LYS A 130 12.44 23.29 12.70
N LYS A 131 11.70 23.15 13.80
CA LYS A 131 11.77 24.07 14.95
C LYS A 131 13.07 23.89 15.74
N LEU A 132 13.53 22.64 15.93
CA LEU A 132 14.74 22.33 16.71
C LEU A 132 16.04 22.52 15.90
N TYR A 133 15.99 22.23 14.61
CA TYR A 133 17.14 22.23 13.69
C TYR A 133 16.72 22.88 12.35
N PRO A 134 16.51 24.22 12.33
CA PRO A 134 15.90 24.89 11.16
C PRO A 134 16.74 24.81 9.88
N ASP A 135 18.03 24.63 10.02
CA ASP A 135 19.03 24.57 8.95
C ASP A 135 19.30 23.16 8.41
N VAL A 136 18.86 22.11 9.12
CA VAL A 136 19.05 20.72 8.69
C VAL A 136 17.92 20.31 7.73
N PRO A 137 18.25 19.71 6.58
CA PRO A 137 17.23 19.20 5.68
C PRO A 137 16.35 18.13 6.32
N VAL A 138 15.04 18.21 6.05
CA VAL A 138 14.08 17.18 6.43
C VAL A 138 13.45 16.60 5.18
N ILE A 139 13.60 15.28 5.01
CA ILE A 139 13.13 14.54 3.85
C ILE A 139 11.98 13.63 4.25
N LEU A 140 10.82 13.84 3.64
CA LEU A 140 9.65 12.99 3.82
C LEU A 140 9.72 11.75 2.96
N GLY A 141 9.24 10.62 3.48
CA GLY A 141 9.05 9.40 2.72
C GLY A 141 7.92 8.53 3.27
N GLY A 142 7.70 7.40 2.61
CA GLY A 142 6.66 6.44 2.98
C GLY A 142 5.27 6.77 2.42
N ILE A 143 4.30 5.93 2.78
CA ILE A 143 2.97 5.96 2.17
C ILE A 143 2.19 7.26 2.45
N GLU A 144 2.22 7.76 3.68
CA GLU A 144 1.49 8.97 4.07
C GLU A 144 1.95 10.19 3.26
N ALA A 145 3.26 10.38 3.14
CA ALA A 145 3.84 11.45 2.34
C ALA A 145 3.52 11.27 0.85
N SER A 146 3.66 10.06 0.31
CA SER A 146 3.37 9.75 -1.09
C SER A 146 1.94 10.10 -1.49
N LEU A 147 0.97 9.76 -0.64
CA LEU A 147 -0.45 9.98 -0.90
C LEU A 147 -0.89 11.44 -0.75
N ARG A 148 -0.08 12.27 -0.07
CA ARG A 148 -0.38 13.70 0.23
C ARG A 148 0.58 14.68 -0.45
N ARG A 149 1.34 14.23 -1.46
CA ARG A 149 2.34 15.07 -2.15
C ARG A 149 1.76 16.23 -2.96
N LEU A 150 0.49 16.15 -3.35
CA LEU A 150 -0.27 17.16 -4.06
C LEU A 150 -1.53 17.53 -3.29
N THR A 151 -2.33 18.47 -3.80
CA THR A 151 -3.66 18.76 -3.26
C THR A 151 -4.49 17.48 -3.21
N HIS A 152 -5.07 17.19 -2.06
CA HIS A 152 -5.80 15.94 -1.79
C HIS A 152 -6.98 16.16 -0.87
N TYR A 153 -8.00 15.31 -0.97
CA TYR A 153 -9.11 15.30 -0.03
C TYR A 153 -8.73 14.53 1.24
N ASP A 154 -8.87 15.19 2.39
CA ASP A 154 -8.72 14.55 3.69
C ASP A 154 -10.10 14.17 4.25
N TYR A 155 -10.31 12.88 4.45
CA TYR A 155 -11.57 12.33 4.92
C TYR A 155 -11.86 12.66 6.37
N TRP A 156 -10.84 12.72 7.22
CA TRP A 156 -11.01 12.92 8.67
C TRP A 156 -11.32 14.36 9.01
N GLU A 157 -10.71 15.31 8.30
CA GLU A 157 -10.99 16.74 8.42
C GLU A 157 -12.10 17.26 7.48
N GLU A 158 -12.62 16.39 6.59
CA GLU A 158 -13.68 16.69 5.61
C GLU A 158 -13.36 17.86 4.67
N LYS A 159 -12.11 18.08 4.38
CA LYS A 159 -11.67 19.21 3.55
C LYS A 159 -10.59 18.81 2.53
N LEU A 160 -10.48 19.64 1.49
CA LEU A 160 -9.35 19.59 0.58
C LEU A 160 -8.14 20.25 1.28
N ARG A 161 -7.02 19.52 1.34
CA ARG A 161 -5.76 19.98 1.92
C ARG A 161 -4.71 20.25 0.84
N PRO A 162 -3.81 21.22 1.06
CA PRO A 162 -2.67 21.43 0.18
C PRO A 162 -1.67 20.26 0.25
N SER A 163 -0.61 20.30 -0.53
CA SER A 163 0.49 19.35 -0.41
C SER A 163 1.04 19.29 1.02
N ILE A 164 1.38 18.10 1.47
CA ILE A 164 2.02 17.86 2.76
C ILE A 164 3.36 18.63 2.90
N LEU A 165 4.03 18.95 1.80
CA LEU A 165 5.23 19.79 1.80
C LEU A 165 4.94 21.19 2.36
N VAL A 166 3.82 21.79 1.96
CA VAL A 166 3.39 23.11 2.46
C VAL A 166 3.02 23.04 3.94
N GLU A 167 2.32 22.00 4.36
CA GLU A 167 1.86 21.86 5.75
C GLU A 167 2.97 21.49 6.72
N SER A 168 3.89 20.63 6.30
CA SER A 168 4.98 20.14 7.15
C SER A 168 6.19 21.06 7.20
N GLY A 169 6.46 21.79 6.11
CA GLY A 169 7.70 22.55 5.92
C GLY A 169 8.91 21.67 5.61
N ALA A 170 8.71 20.46 5.11
CA ALA A 170 9.79 19.60 4.65
C ALA A 170 10.46 20.16 3.39
N ASP A 171 11.75 19.87 3.24
CA ASP A 171 12.56 20.40 2.15
C ASP A 171 12.46 19.56 0.88
N LEU A 172 12.28 18.23 1.03
CA LEU A 172 12.12 17.30 -0.08
C LEU A 172 11.16 16.17 0.33
N LEU A 173 10.46 15.61 -0.64
CA LEU A 173 9.62 14.43 -0.46
C LEU A 173 10.02 13.37 -1.47
N ILE A 174 10.24 12.14 -1.02
CA ILE A 174 10.41 10.95 -1.84
C ILE A 174 9.11 10.16 -1.83
N TYR A 175 8.48 10.00 -2.99
CA TYR A 175 7.22 9.24 -3.08
C TYR A 175 7.42 7.84 -3.65
N GLY A 176 6.47 6.95 -3.39
CA GLY A 176 6.55 5.55 -3.83
C GLY A 176 7.61 4.74 -3.11
N MET A 177 8.20 3.78 -3.82
CA MET A 177 9.27 2.93 -3.28
C MET A 177 10.59 3.69 -3.32
N GLY A 178 11.13 3.98 -2.15
CA GLY A 178 12.19 4.97 -1.95
C GLY A 178 13.63 4.52 -2.24
N GLU A 179 13.86 3.27 -2.64
CA GLU A 179 15.21 2.68 -2.74
C GLU A 179 16.11 3.42 -3.73
N LYS A 180 15.61 3.69 -4.94
CA LYS A 180 16.41 4.41 -5.98
C LYS A 180 16.63 5.88 -5.62
N PRO A 181 15.58 6.67 -5.33
CA PRO A 181 15.79 8.08 -5.04
C PRO A 181 16.62 8.33 -3.78
N ILE A 182 16.48 7.52 -2.71
CA ILE A 182 17.28 7.72 -1.51
C ILE A 182 18.75 7.37 -1.75
N THR A 183 19.03 6.37 -2.59
CA THR A 183 20.39 6.00 -2.98
C THR A 183 21.05 7.15 -3.75
N GLU A 184 20.41 7.64 -4.82
CA GLU A 184 20.95 8.74 -5.62
C GLU A 184 21.11 10.02 -4.79
N LEU A 185 20.14 10.35 -3.96
CA LEU A 185 20.20 11.49 -3.07
C LEU A 185 21.41 11.39 -2.13
N SER A 186 21.60 10.24 -1.48
CA SER A 186 22.71 10.04 -0.55
C SER A 186 24.07 10.12 -1.23
N GLU A 187 24.20 9.57 -2.44
CA GLU A 187 25.44 9.64 -3.24
C GLU A 187 25.80 11.08 -3.57
N ARG A 188 24.82 11.89 -4.03
CA ARG A 188 25.06 13.30 -4.33
C ARG A 188 25.38 14.14 -3.08
N LEU A 189 24.73 13.87 -1.96
CA LEU A 189 24.98 14.60 -0.72
C LEU A 189 26.33 14.24 -0.07
N LEU A 190 26.88 13.07 -0.36
CA LEU A 190 28.24 12.71 0.07
C LEU A 190 29.33 13.53 -0.63
N GLU A 191 29.04 14.14 -1.78
CA GLU A 191 29.94 15.03 -2.51
C GLU A 191 29.99 16.45 -1.89
N VAL A 192 29.02 16.79 -1.02
CA VAL A 192 28.97 18.08 -0.33
C VAL A 192 29.99 18.07 0.82
N GLU A 193 30.89 19.03 0.81
CA GLU A 193 31.85 19.22 1.90
C GLU A 193 31.16 19.83 3.14
N GLY A 194 31.37 19.20 4.30
CA GLY A 194 30.83 19.69 5.57
C GLY A 194 29.39 19.29 5.85
N GLU A 195 28.64 20.19 6.46
CA GLU A 195 27.21 20.01 6.80
C GLU A 195 26.32 20.35 5.61
N VAL A 196 25.31 19.53 5.37
CA VAL A 196 24.33 19.73 4.29
C VAL A 196 23.20 20.64 4.77
N HIS A 197 22.81 21.59 3.92
CA HIS A 197 21.70 22.50 4.13
C HIS A 197 20.58 22.29 3.10
N ALA A 198 19.41 22.85 3.33
CA ALA A 198 18.27 22.69 2.43
C ALA A 198 18.55 23.15 0.98
N GLY A 199 19.40 24.17 0.80
CA GLY A 199 19.81 24.66 -0.51
C GLY A 199 20.73 23.72 -1.31
N ASP A 200 21.32 22.71 -0.67
CA ASP A 200 22.20 21.73 -1.30
C ASP A 200 21.42 20.52 -1.86
N LEU A 201 20.12 20.45 -1.58
CA LEU A 201 19.29 19.33 -2.04
C LEU A 201 19.11 19.36 -3.56
N PRO A 202 19.42 18.27 -4.26
CA PRO A 202 19.18 18.18 -5.70
C PRO A 202 17.68 18.07 -6.01
N HIS A 203 17.22 18.90 -6.94
CA HIS A 203 15.82 18.98 -7.35
C HIS A 203 15.49 18.19 -8.65
N ASP A 204 16.50 17.58 -9.25
CA ASP A 204 16.40 16.84 -10.53
C ASP A 204 16.30 15.32 -10.35
N ILE A 205 16.33 14.82 -9.12
CA ILE A 205 16.17 13.38 -8.83
C ILE A 205 14.74 12.93 -9.17
N PRO A 206 14.57 11.90 -10.00
CA PRO A 206 13.25 11.34 -10.25
C PRO A 206 12.56 10.85 -8.97
N GLN A 207 11.23 10.78 -8.98
CA GLN A 207 10.43 10.27 -7.86
C GLN A 207 10.54 11.14 -6.59
N THR A 208 10.85 12.41 -6.75
CA THR A 208 10.87 13.41 -5.68
C THR A 208 9.81 14.48 -5.90
N ALA A 209 9.45 15.19 -4.83
CA ALA A 209 8.66 16.42 -4.91
C ALA A 209 9.24 17.48 -3.97
N TYR A 210 9.12 18.73 -4.37
CA TYR A 210 9.67 19.89 -3.65
C TYR A 210 8.88 21.16 -3.95
N LEU A 211 9.14 22.23 -3.19
CA LEU A 211 8.50 23.53 -3.34
C LEU A 211 9.45 24.54 -3.99
N ILE A 212 8.92 25.31 -4.92
CA ILE A 212 9.62 26.48 -5.49
C ILE A 212 8.71 27.70 -5.48
N SER A 213 9.29 28.88 -5.61
CA SER A 213 8.53 30.10 -5.83
C SER A 213 7.97 30.16 -7.25
N GLN A 214 6.92 30.95 -7.48
CA GLN A 214 6.36 31.17 -8.83
C GLN A 214 7.39 31.72 -9.84
N LYS A 215 8.40 32.47 -9.36
CA LYS A 215 9.44 33.02 -10.23
C LYS A 215 10.38 31.93 -10.77
N GLU A 216 10.63 30.91 -9.98
CA GLU A 216 11.52 29.80 -10.35
C GLU A 216 10.90 28.82 -11.33
N VAL A 217 9.56 28.80 -11.45
CA VAL A 217 8.84 27.91 -12.40
C VAL A 217 9.33 28.13 -13.84
N ALA A 218 9.54 29.39 -14.25
CA ALA A 218 10.01 29.73 -15.60
C ALA A 218 11.48 29.32 -15.85
N ALA A 219 12.25 29.09 -14.80
CA ALA A 219 13.65 28.70 -14.85
C ALA A 219 13.87 27.19 -14.69
N LEU A 220 12.79 26.40 -14.55
CA LEU A 220 12.91 24.94 -14.45
C LEU A 220 13.58 24.38 -15.71
N PRO A 221 14.57 23.48 -15.55
CA PRO A 221 15.18 22.80 -16.69
C PRO A 221 14.14 21.91 -17.39
N GLU A 222 14.40 21.58 -18.65
CA GLU A 222 13.56 20.61 -19.36
C GLU A 222 13.45 19.29 -18.59
N ASN A 223 12.27 18.66 -18.65
CA ASN A 223 12.06 17.35 -18.04
C ASN A 223 13.00 16.33 -18.71
N PRO A 224 13.89 15.67 -17.96
CA PRO A 224 14.94 14.80 -18.53
C PRO A 224 14.41 13.62 -19.33
N ASN A 225 13.16 13.19 -19.13
CA ASN A 225 12.55 12.12 -19.93
C ASN A 225 11.78 12.61 -21.15
N GLY A 226 11.87 13.91 -21.49
CA GLY A 226 11.36 14.49 -22.73
C GLY A 226 9.83 14.57 -22.85
N GLN A 227 9.10 14.36 -21.75
CA GLN A 227 7.63 14.36 -21.75
C GLN A 227 7.01 15.74 -21.45
N GLY A 228 7.83 16.74 -21.19
CA GLY A 228 7.38 18.08 -20.82
C GLY A 228 6.79 18.16 -19.42
N ASP A 229 6.14 19.28 -19.13
CA ASP A 229 5.49 19.55 -17.86
C ASP A 229 3.98 19.53 -17.98
N LEU A 230 3.31 19.00 -16.96
CA LEU A 230 1.88 19.00 -16.82
C LEU A 230 1.47 19.92 -15.67
N THR A 231 0.88 21.06 -16.00
CA THR A 231 0.37 21.99 -15.00
C THR A 231 -1.07 21.62 -14.62
N LEU A 232 -1.29 21.36 -13.36
CA LEU A 232 -2.60 21.10 -12.78
C LEU A 232 -3.32 22.41 -12.42
N TYR A 233 -4.64 22.35 -12.28
CA TYR A 233 -5.38 23.43 -11.61
C TYR A 233 -4.80 23.65 -10.22
N SER A 234 -4.69 24.90 -9.80
CA SER A 234 -4.18 25.29 -8.50
C SER A 234 -5.05 24.75 -7.35
N HIS A 235 -4.48 24.72 -6.15
CA HIS A 235 -5.22 24.37 -4.95
C HIS A 235 -6.46 25.25 -4.77
N GLU A 236 -6.33 26.55 -4.97
CA GLU A 236 -7.40 27.54 -4.82
C GLU A 236 -8.52 27.36 -5.86
N GLU A 237 -8.16 26.94 -7.08
CA GLU A 237 -9.16 26.60 -8.11
C GLU A 237 -9.92 25.33 -7.74
N CYS A 238 -9.23 24.31 -7.19
CA CYS A 238 -9.85 23.08 -6.73
C CYS A 238 -10.76 23.28 -5.52
N LEU A 239 -10.44 24.24 -4.63
CA LEU A 239 -11.32 24.63 -3.53
C LEU A 239 -12.64 25.25 -4.04
N LYS A 240 -12.60 25.99 -5.14
CA LYS A 240 -13.77 26.64 -5.75
C LYS A 240 -14.61 25.71 -6.61
N ASP A 241 -13.97 24.75 -7.28
CA ASP A 241 -14.62 23.84 -8.22
C ASP A 241 -14.11 22.40 -8.03
N LYS A 242 -14.95 21.55 -7.46
CA LYS A 242 -14.66 20.14 -7.24
C LYS A 242 -14.38 19.35 -8.52
N LYS A 243 -14.95 19.76 -9.67
CA LYS A 243 -14.67 19.11 -10.95
C LYS A 243 -13.22 19.30 -11.39
N LYS A 244 -12.61 20.46 -11.06
CA LYS A 244 -11.19 20.69 -11.32
C LYS A 244 -10.31 19.73 -10.51
N GLN A 245 -10.67 19.44 -9.26
CA GLN A 245 -9.99 18.42 -8.46
C GLN A 245 -10.11 17.03 -9.10
N ALA A 246 -11.29 16.65 -9.58
CA ALA A 246 -11.48 15.37 -10.27
C ALA A 246 -10.62 15.26 -11.55
N GLN A 247 -10.54 16.34 -12.33
CA GLN A 247 -9.71 16.41 -13.54
C GLN A 247 -8.22 16.33 -13.21
N ASN A 248 -7.75 17.05 -12.19
CA ASN A 248 -6.38 16.94 -11.70
C ASN A 248 -6.04 15.52 -11.32
N PHE A 249 -6.92 14.86 -10.57
CA PHE A 249 -6.66 13.49 -10.13
C PHE A 249 -6.52 12.51 -11.30
N ARG A 250 -7.32 12.63 -12.34
CA ARG A 250 -7.16 11.83 -13.56
C ARG A 250 -5.73 11.93 -14.09
N HIS A 251 -5.21 13.15 -14.22
CA HIS A 251 -3.86 13.38 -14.69
C HIS A 251 -2.81 12.80 -13.76
N ILE A 252 -2.98 12.97 -12.44
CA ILE A 252 -2.08 12.41 -11.42
C ILE A 252 -2.02 10.89 -11.52
N GLU A 253 -3.17 10.23 -11.65
CA GLU A 253 -3.20 8.76 -11.77
C GLU A 253 -2.60 8.28 -13.09
N GLU A 254 -2.90 8.94 -14.22
CA GLU A 254 -2.33 8.60 -15.51
C GLU A 254 -0.81 8.71 -15.49
N GLU A 255 -0.25 9.83 -15.01
CA GLU A 255 1.20 10.03 -14.95
C GLU A 255 1.89 9.12 -13.93
N SER A 256 1.27 8.80 -12.80
CA SER A 256 1.82 7.85 -11.82
C SER A 256 1.93 6.41 -12.35
N ASN A 257 1.26 6.09 -13.45
CA ASN A 257 1.21 4.74 -14.03
C ASN A 257 1.90 4.65 -15.41
N ARG A 258 2.75 5.62 -15.76
CA ARG A 258 3.49 5.64 -17.03
C ARG A 258 4.98 5.32 -16.83
N TYR A 259 5.60 4.70 -17.82
CA TYR A 259 7.05 4.53 -17.88
C TYR A 259 7.80 5.85 -18.08
N ALA A 260 7.28 6.70 -18.97
CA ALA A 260 7.80 8.03 -19.23
C ALA A 260 6.69 9.02 -18.92
N ALA A 261 6.70 9.55 -17.71
CA ALA A 261 5.71 10.45 -17.19
C ALA A 261 6.14 11.92 -17.35
N ALA A 262 5.18 12.82 -17.43
CA ALA A 262 5.41 14.25 -17.33
C ALA A 262 5.79 14.61 -15.87
N ARG A 263 6.55 15.69 -15.72
CA ARG A 263 6.72 16.35 -14.43
C ARG A 263 5.42 17.11 -14.13
N ILE A 264 4.90 16.97 -12.91
CA ILE A 264 3.64 17.60 -12.51
C ILE A 264 3.93 18.87 -11.71
N LEU A 265 3.25 19.96 -12.08
CA LEU A 265 3.31 21.25 -11.43
C LEU A 265 1.93 21.60 -10.86
N GLN A 266 1.87 21.97 -9.57
CA GLN A 266 0.63 22.47 -8.97
C GLN A 266 0.88 23.70 -8.11
N GLN A 267 0.25 24.82 -8.44
CA GLN A 267 0.31 26.04 -7.66
C GLN A 267 -0.49 25.90 -6.36
N ILE A 268 0.10 26.35 -5.26
CA ILE A 268 -0.51 26.44 -3.92
C ILE A 268 -0.09 27.77 -3.32
N GLY A 269 -0.99 28.74 -3.27
CA GLY A 269 -0.67 30.09 -2.82
C GLY A 269 0.42 30.76 -3.70
N LYS A 270 1.53 31.13 -3.06
CA LYS A 270 2.68 31.77 -3.73
C LYS A 270 3.75 30.78 -4.17
N GLN A 271 3.58 29.51 -3.92
CA GLN A 271 4.51 28.43 -4.22
C GLN A 271 3.96 27.49 -5.27
N THR A 272 4.83 26.72 -5.88
CA THR A 272 4.48 25.60 -6.76
C THR A 272 5.11 24.32 -6.23
N VAL A 273 4.29 23.29 -6.07
CA VAL A 273 4.79 21.93 -5.88
C VAL A 273 5.23 21.41 -7.24
N VAL A 274 6.49 21.01 -7.31
CA VAL A 274 7.06 20.27 -8.44
C VAL A 274 7.13 18.81 -8.06
N THR A 275 6.51 17.94 -8.84
CA THR A 275 6.61 16.48 -8.66
C THR A 275 7.33 15.90 -9.86
N ASN A 276 8.56 15.48 -9.65
CA ASN A 276 9.36 14.84 -10.69
C ASN A 276 8.73 13.50 -11.13
N PRO A 277 8.90 13.08 -12.38
CA PRO A 277 8.39 11.79 -12.85
C PRO A 277 8.99 10.63 -12.05
N PRO A 278 8.30 9.48 -11.94
CA PRO A 278 8.84 8.31 -11.28
C PRO A 278 10.07 7.76 -12.02
N TYR A 279 10.92 7.04 -11.30
CA TYR A 279 11.91 6.18 -11.96
C TYR A 279 11.22 5.14 -12.84
N PRO A 280 11.89 4.67 -13.91
CA PRO A 280 11.52 3.39 -14.52
C PRO A 280 11.47 2.29 -13.45
N PRO A 281 10.63 1.25 -13.63
CA PRO A 281 10.59 0.14 -12.71
C PRO A 281 12.00 -0.41 -12.42
N MET A 282 12.26 -0.78 -11.18
CA MET A 282 13.52 -1.41 -10.80
C MET A 282 13.76 -2.68 -11.61
N THR A 283 15.01 -3.00 -11.85
CA THR A 283 15.41 -4.32 -12.33
C THR A 283 15.27 -5.36 -11.21
N GLN A 284 15.25 -6.64 -11.56
CA GLN A 284 15.25 -7.74 -10.60
C GLN A 284 16.44 -7.64 -9.63
N GLY A 285 17.64 -7.36 -10.15
CA GLY A 285 18.84 -7.22 -9.33
C GLY A 285 18.79 -6.05 -8.34
N GLU A 286 18.22 -4.90 -8.74
CA GLU A 286 18.01 -3.76 -7.82
C GLU A 286 17.02 -4.11 -6.70
N LEU A 287 15.98 -4.87 -7.02
CA LEU A 287 15.04 -5.34 -6.00
C LEU A 287 15.67 -6.38 -5.08
N ASP A 288 16.38 -7.38 -5.64
CA ASP A 288 17.09 -8.39 -4.85
C ASP A 288 18.07 -7.76 -3.88
N MET A 289 18.84 -6.76 -4.33
CA MET A 289 19.79 -6.03 -3.48
C MET A 289 19.10 -5.46 -2.24
N SER A 290 17.90 -4.88 -2.37
CA SER A 290 17.19 -4.31 -1.22
C SER A 290 16.69 -5.37 -0.23
N PHE A 291 16.33 -6.56 -0.70
CA PHE A 291 15.88 -7.67 0.16
C PHE A 291 17.04 -8.48 0.75
N ASP A 292 18.18 -8.50 0.10
CA ASP A 292 19.36 -9.28 0.49
C ASP A 292 20.24 -8.58 1.52
N LEU A 293 19.86 -7.37 1.95
CA LEU A 293 20.55 -6.62 3.01
C LEU A 293 20.54 -7.40 4.35
N PRO A 294 21.47 -7.11 5.27
CA PRO A 294 21.69 -7.92 6.48
C PRO A 294 20.62 -7.65 7.56
N TYR A 295 19.36 -7.84 7.22
CA TYR A 295 18.26 -7.74 8.21
C TYR A 295 18.39 -8.82 9.28
N THR A 296 18.17 -8.45 10.54
CA THR A 296 18.01 -9.42 11.63
C THR A 296 16.68 -10.16 11.55
N ARG A 297 15.68 -9.61 10.88
CA ARG A 297 14.28 -10.02 10.81
C ARG A 297 13.58 -10.06 12.18
N LEU A 298 14.11 -9.33 13.15
CA LEU A 298 13.61 -9.29 14.53
C LEU A 298 13.29 -7.83 14.95
N PRO A 299 12.37 -7.65 15.90
CA PRO A 299 12.20 -6.38 16.58
C PRO A 299 13.50 -5.96 17.29
N HIS A 300 13.73 -4.65 17.39
CA HIS A 300 14.86 -4.13 18.15
C HIS A 300 14.83 -4.60 19.63
N PRO A 301 15.96 -4.95 20.25
CA PRO A 301 16.02 -5.48 21.63
C PRO A 301 15.34 -4.61 22.70
N LYS A 302 15.18 -3.29 22.45
CA LYS A 302 14.39 -2.40 23.34
C LYS A 302 12.95 -2.85 23.58
N TYR A 303 12.39 -3.72 22.70
CA TYR A 303 11.05 -4.28 22.81
C TYR A 303 11.02 -5.68 23.43
N LYS A 304 12.09 -6.08 24.11
CA LYS A 304 12.12 -7.37 24.80
C LYS A 304 10.87 -7.56 25.67
N ASN A 305 10.23 -8.71 25.54
CA ASN A 305 8.98 -9.08 26.21
C ASN A 305 7.75 -8.24 25.81
N LYS A 306 7.80 -7.52 24.67
CA LYS A 306 6.65 -6.81 24.12
C LYS A 306 6.30 -7.39 22.75
N ARG A 307 5.03 -7.61 22.53
CA ARG A 307 4.52 -8.11 21.26
C ARG A 307 4.27 -6.93 20.30
N ILE A 308 4.71 -7.05 19.06
CA ILE A 308 4.34 -6.11 17.98
C ILE A 308 3.43 -6.90 17.02
N PRO A 309 2.10 -6.64 16.99
CA PRO A 309 1.17 -7.48 16.23
C PRO A 309 1.49 -7.59 14.75
N ALA A 310 1.89 -6.49 14.09
CA ALA A 310 2.28 -6.51 12.68
C ALA A 310 3.48 -7.43 12.42
N TYR A 311 4.48 -7.43 13.30
CA TYR A 311 5.61 -8.35 13.20
C TYR A 311 5.18 -9.81 13.32
N GLU A 312 4.32 -10.13 14.31
CA GLU A 312 3.82 -11.49 14.48
C GLU A 312 3.09 -12.03 13.26
N MET A 313 2.39 -11.16 12.52
CA MET A 313 1.69 -11.53 11.29
C MET A 313 2.64 -11.87 10.14
N ILE A 314 3.81 -11.20 10.05
CA ILE A 314 4.67 -11.27 8.86
C ILE A 314 6.03 -11.94 9.09
N LYS A 315 6.40 -12.28 10.32
CA LYS A 315 7.75 -12.77 10.65
C LYS A 315 8.20 -13.99 9.84
N PHE A 316 7.26 -14.82 9.38
CA PHE A 316 7.49 -15.99 8.53
C PHE A 316 6.86 -15.83 7.14
N SER A 317 6.71 -14.61 6.67
CA SER A 317 6.27 -14.32 5.31
C SER A 317 7.45 -13.89 4.44
N VAL A 318 7.33 -14.17 3.14
CA VAL A 318 8.29 -13.77 2.11
C VAL A 318 7.57 -13.02 1.01
N ASN A 319 7.99 -11.79 0.77
CA ASN A 319 7.47 -10.99 -0.32
C ASN A 319 8.30 -11.28 -1.59
N ILE A 320 7.67 -11.83 -2.62
CA ILE A 320 8.35 -12.29 -3.84
C ILE A 320 8.33 -11.26 -4.97
N HIS A 321 7.46 -10.24 -4.90
CA HIS A 321 7.39 -9.16 -5.89
C HIS A 321 6.76 -7.90 -5.28
N ARG A 322 6.97 -6.77 -5.93
CA ARG A 322 6.31 -5.48 -5.67
C ARG A 322 5.49 -5.04 -6.87
N GLY A 323 4.59 -4.09 -6.66
CA GLY A 323 3.68 -3.57 -7.67
C GLY A 323 2.40 -4.38 -7.80
N CYS A 324 1.38 -3.78 -8.40
CA CYS A 324 0.09 -4.43 -8.68
C CYS A 324 -0.59 -3.76 -9.88
N PHE A 325 -0.76 -4.48 -10.97
CA PHE A 325 -1.44 -3.99 -12.16
C PHE A 325 -2.97 -4.10 -12.10
N GLY A 326 -3.51 -4.47 -10.93
CA GLY A 326 -4.96 -4.53 -10.71
C GLY A 326 -5.65 -3.20 -10.86
N GLY A 327 -5.05 -2.13 -10.36
CA GLY A 327 -5.55 -0.77 -10.49
C GLY A 327 -6.93 -0.55 -9.89
N CYS A 328 -7.29 -1.31 -8.82
CA CYS A 328 -8.57 -1.15 -8.14
C CYS A 328 -8.76 0.29 -7.69
N ALA A 329 -9.94 0.85 -7.93
CA ALA A 329 -10.22 2.28 -7.78
C ALA A 329 -10.08 2.82 -6.34
N PHE A 330 -10.13 1.95 -5.34
CA PHE A 330 -10.04 2.28 -3.91
C PHE A 330 -8.69 1.94 -3.27
N CYS A 331 -7.77 1.31 -4.03
CA CYS A 331 -6.55 0.71 -3.46
C CYS A 331 -5.34 1.63 -3.65
N THR A 332 -4.58 1.84 -2.58
CA THR A 332 -3.36 2.67 -2.59
C THR A 332 -2.10 1.92 -3.01
N ILE A 333 -2.15 0.61 -3.19
CA ILE A 333 -0.98 -0.20 -3.57
C ILE A 333 -0.41 0.28 -4.91
N SER A 334 -1.25 0.41 -5.94
CA SER A 334 -0.80 0.90 -7.25
C SER A 334 -0.28 2.34 -7.19
N ALA A 335 -0.88 3.19 -6.33
CA ALA A 335 -0.45 4.58 -6.16
C ALA A 335 0.90 4.70 -5.45
N HIS A 336 1.26 3.74 -4.59
CA HIS A 336 2.50 3.77 -3.81
C HIS A 336 3.60 2.86 -4.39
N GLN A 337 3.27 1.60 -4.72
CA GLN A 337 4.25 0.65 -5.27
C GLN A 337 4.34 0.68 -6.80
N GLY A 338 3.39 1.34 -7.46
CA GLY A 338 3.29 1.37 -8.91
C GLY A 338 2.50 0.19 -9.51
N LYS A 339 2.17 0.34 -10.79
CA LYS A 339 1.44 -0.65 -11.58
C LYS A 339 2.32 -1.80 -12.06
N PHE A 340 3.61 -1.54 -12.29
CA PHE A 340 4.52 -2.50 -12.90
C PHE A 340 5.04 -3.48 -11.87
N ILE A 341 4.94 -4.77 -12.19
CA ILE A 341 5.46 -5.83 -11.33
C ILE A 341 6.98 -5.86 -11.45
N VAL A 342 7.64 -5.83 -10.31
CA VAL A 342 9.06 -6.12 -10.17
C VAL A 342 9.21 -7.33 -9.28
N SER A 343 9.75 -8.42 -9.82
CA SER A 343 9.86 -9.71 -9.13
C SER A 343 11.29 -9.97 -8.70
N ARG A 344 11.43 -10.55 -7.53
CA ARG A 344 12.72 -11.03 -7.02
C ARG A 344 13.18 -12.27 -7.78
N SER A 345 14.48 -12.50 -7.81
CA SER A 345 15.04 -13.75 -8.30
C SER A 345 14.70 -14.91 -7.37
N LYS A 346 14.73 -16.10 -7.92
CA LYS A 346 14.57 -17.35 -7.16
C LYS A 346 15.64 -17.47 -6.08
N GLU A 347 16.87 -17.08 -6.39
CA GLU A 347 18.03 -17.14 -5.51
C GLU A 347 17.83 -16.24 -4.28
N SER A 348 17.39 -14.99 -4.47
CA SER A 348 17.07 -14.05 -3.38
C SER A 348 15.94 -14.57 -2.50
N ILE A 349 14.88 -15.11 -3.10
CA ILE A 349 13.75 -15.69 -2.34
C ILE A 349 14.23 -16.89 -1.49
N LEU A 350 14.97 -17.82 -2.09
CA LEU A 350 15.49 -19.01 -1.38
C LEU A 350 16.47 -18.64 -0.26
N LYS A 351 17.30 -17.61 -0.46
CA LYS A 351 18.21 -17.07 0.57
C LYS A 351 17.42 -16.58 1.78
N GLU A 352 16.34 -15.82 1.56
CA GLU A 352 15.47 -15.34 2.64
C GLU A 352 14.75 -16.47 3.35
N VAL A 353 14.21 -17.45 2.61
CA VAL A 353 13.55 -18.62 3.21
C VAL A 353 14.52 -19.41 4.08
N LYS A 354 15.77 -19.62 3.65
CA LYS A 354 16.81 -20.26 4.47
C LYS A 354 17.05 -19.48 5.77
N ALA A 355 17.15 -18.16 5.71
CA ALA A 355 17.30 -17.34 6.91
C ALA A 355 16.11 -17.49 7.87
N ILE A 356 14.88 -17.62 7.34
CA ILE A 356 13.68 -17.88 8.15
C ILE A 356 13.74 -19.24 8.84
N THR A 357 14.29 -20.29 8.19
CA THR A 357 14.39 -21.61 8.82
C THR A 357 15.31 -21.64 10.05
N GLU A 358 16.22 -20.66 10.16
CA GLU A 358 17.13 -20.48 11.31
C GLU A 358 16.54 -19.60 12.43
N MET A 359 15.38 -18.96 12.19
CA MET A 359 14.76 -18.07 13.18
C MET A 359 14.24 -18.84 14.41
N PRO A 360 14.29 -18.22 15.61
CA PRO A 360 13.60 -18.75 16.78
C PRO A 360 12.11 -18.99 16.47
N ASP A 361 11.53 -20.02 17.06
CA ASP A 361 10.11 -20.36 16.96
C ASP A 361 9.61 -20.77 15.55
N PHE A 362 10.47 -20.86 14.54
CA PHE A 362 10.06 -21.37 13.24
C PHE A 362 9.77 -22.87 13.32
N LYS A 363 8.60 -23.29 12.91
CA LYS A 363 8.11 -24.67 13.01
C LYS A 363 7.97 -25.37 11.64
N GLY A 364 8.54 -24.78 10.59
CA GLY A 364 8.48 -25.29 9.23
C GLY A 364 7.33 -24.76 8.37
N TYR A 365 6.62 -23.74 8.81
CA TYR A 365 5.46 -23.19 8.11
C TYR A 365 5.72 -21.74 7.72
N LEU A 366 5.78 -21.45 6.43
CA LEU A 366 5.73 -20.08 5.92
C LEU A 366 4.27 -19.61 5.93
N SER A 367 4.03 -18.44 6.50
CA SER A 367 2.67 -17.88 6.63
C SER A 367 2.15 -17.25 5.32
N ASP A 368 3.06 -16.74 4.50
CA ASP A 368 2.77 -16.19 3.17
C ASP A 368 4.00 -16.24 2.28
N LEU A 369 3.86 -16.80 1.10
CA LEU A 369 4.83 -16.74 0.01
C LEU A 369 4.16 -16.02 -1.16
N GLY A 370 4.14 -14.69 -1.12
CA GLY A 370 3.31 -13.90 -2.00
C GLY A 370 3.78 -12.46 -2.19
N GLY A 371 2.86 -11.58 -2.51
CA GLY A 371 3.11 -10.16 -2.76
C GLY A 371 1.83 -9.34 -2.61
N PRO A 372 1.76 -8.11 -3.12
CA PRO A 372 0.56 -7.27 -3.09
C PRO A 372 -0.68 -7.96 -3.68
N SER A 373 -0.45 -8.89 -4.59
CA SER A 373 -1.41 -9.89 -5.08
C SER A 373 -0.67 -11.21 -5.25
N ALA A 374 -1.19 -12.31 -4.71
CA ALA A 374 -0.48 -13.58 -4.62
C ALA A 374 0.01 -14.12 -5.98
N ASN A 375 -0.74 -13.92 -7.05
CA ASN A 375 -0.52 -14.51 -8.36
C ASN A 375 -0.18 -13.50 -9.47
N MET A 376 0.78 -12.62 -9.19
CA MET A 376 1.31 -11.66 -10.19
C MET A 376 2.84 -11.78 -10.41
N TYR A 377 3.48 -12.76 -9.81
CA TYR A 377 4.92 -12.96 -9.90
C TYR A 377 5.37 -13.16 -11.36
N GLN A 378 6.37 -12.37 -11.79
CA GLN A 378 6.90 -12.32 -13.15
C GLN A 378 5.87 -12.04 -14.26
N MET A 379 4.73 -11.47 -13.91
CA MET A 379 3.75 -11.03 -14.90
C MET A 379 4.01 -9.58 -15.31
N GLY A 380 3.82 -9.30 -16.61
CA GLY A 380 4.03 -7.96 -17.17
C GLY A 380 3.70 -7.92 -18.66
N GLY A 381 3.97 -6.79 -19.29
CA GLY A 381 3.75 -6.65 -20.73
C GLY A 381 4.78 -7.44 -21.55
N LYS A 382 4.32 -8.23 -22.51
CA LYS A 382 5.16 -8.99 -23.45
C LYS A 382 5.96 -8.07 -24.36
N ASP A 383 5.31 -7.01 -24.87
CA ASP A 383 5.94 -5.94 -25.62
C ASP A 383 6.03 -4.68 -24.74
N THR A 384 7.24 -4.36 -24.31
CA THR A 384 7.54 -3.20 -23.47
C THR A 384 7.36 -1.87 -24.18
N ALA A 385 7.50 -1.85 -25.54
CA ALA A 385 7.28 -0.63 -26.32
C ALA A 385 5.82 -0.19 -26.29
N LEU A 386 4.89 -1.14 -26.28
CA LEU A 386 3.47 -0.86 -26.06
C LEU A 386 3.21 -0.35 -24.64
N CYS A 387 3.85 -0.95 -23.63
CA CYS A 387 3.71 -0.53 -22.24
C CYS A 387 4.24 0.88 -22.00
N ARG A 388 5.34 1.28 -22.65
CA ARG A 388 5.91 2.62 -22.52
C ARG A 388 4.95 3.73 -22.94
N ARG A 389 4.05 3.48 -23.88
CA ARG A 389 3.04 4.44 -24.35
C ARG A 389 1.68 4.31 -23.68
N CYS A 390 1.51 3.27 -22.84
CA CYS A 390 0.24 2.93 -22.22
C CYS A 390 -0.13 3.92 -21.09
N LYS A 391 -1.36 4.45 -21.13
CA LYS A 391 -1.94 5.32 -20.10
C LYS A 391 -2.96 4.62 -19.19
N ARG A 392 -3.24 3.31 -19.44
CA ARG A 392 -4.24 2.59 -18.66
C ARG A 392 -3.78 2.41 -17.21
N PRO A 393 -4.61 2.74 -16.22
CA PRO A 393 -4.27 2.53 -14.81
C PRO A 393 -4.32 1.04 -14.39
N SER A 394 -5.02 0.18 -15.16
CA SER A 394 -5.13 -1.26 -14.92
C SER A 394 -4.79 -2.07 -16.17
N CYS A 395 -4.08 -3.19 -16.00
CA CYS A 395 -3.84 -4.14 -17.09
C CYS A 395 -4.93 -5.23 -17.19
N ILE A 396 -5.86 -5.27 -16.26
CA ILE A 396 -6.90 -6.32 -16.19
C ILE A 396 -8.34 -5.77 -16.17
N HIS A 397 -8.52 -4.46 -16.04
CA HIS A 397 -9.84 -3.84 -16.10
C HIS A 397 -9.94 -2.86 -17.29
N PRO A 398 -11.07 -2.80 -18.02
CA PRO A 398 -12.28 -3.65 -17.92
C PRO A 398 -12.08 -5.06 -18.48
N LYS A 399 -11.00 -5.29 -19.21
CA LYS A 399 -10.59 -6.59 -19.77
C LYS A 399 -9.09 -6.78 -19.62
N VAL A 400 -8.66 -8.03 -19.48
CA VAL A 400 -7.24 -8.37 -19.47
C VAL A 400 -6.57 -7.87 -20.75
N CYS A 401 -5.44 -7.16 -20.58
CA CYS A 401 -4.69 -6.61 -21.69
C CYS A 401 -4.12 -7.74 -22.57
N PRO A 402 -4.32 -7.74 -23.87
CA PRO A 402 -3.74 -8.78 -24.76
C PRO A 402 -2.21 -8.85 -24.72
N ASN A 403 -1.56 -7.74 -24.35
CA ASN A 403 -0.11 -7.66 -24.16
C ASN A 403 0.36 -8.19 -22.79
N LEU A 404 -0.55 -8.52 -21.86
CA LEU A 404 -0.17 -9.02 -20.54
C LEU A 404 0.26 -10.49 -20.62
N ASN A 405 1.43 -10.80 -20.08
CA ASN A 405 1.82 -12.18 -19.76
C ASN A 405 1.08 -12.60 -18.48
N THR A 406 0.33 -13.69 -18.56
CA THR A 406 -0.44 -14.27 -17.45
C THR A 406 0.03 -15.68 -17.07
N ASP A 407 1.26 -16.05 -17.46
CA ASP A 407 1.83 -17.36 -17.17
C ASP A 407 2.15 -17.51 -15.67
N HIS A 408 1.62 -18.58 -15.08
CA HIS A 408 1.86 -18.93 -13.67
C HIS A 408 3.04 -19.92 -13.48
N GLN A 409 3.68 -20.38 -14.56
CA GLN A 409 4.80 -21.34 -14.47
C GLN A 409 5.95 -20.84 -13.57
N PRO A 410 6.41 -19.59 -13.67
CA PRO A 410 7.47 -19.10 -12.78
C PRO A 410 7.10 -19.15 -11.29
N LEU A 411 5.81 -18.96 -10.97
CA LEU A 411 5.32 -19.01 -9.59
C LEU A 411 5.29 -20.45 -9.06
N LEU A 412 4.86 -21.42 -9.88
CA LEU A 412 4.96 -22.85 -9.56
C LEU A 412 6.40 -23.27 -9.25
N GLU A 413 7.36 -22.80 -10.05
CA GLU A 413 8.78 -23.09 -9.84
C GLU A 413 9.31 -22.55 -8.51
N ILE A 414 8.83 -21.37 -8.06
CA ILE A 414 9.15 -20.83 -6.75
C ILE A 414 8.59 -21.72 -5.64
N TYR A 415 7.33 -22.13 -5.75
CA TYR A 415 6.69 -22.98 -4.75
C TYR A 415 7.38 -24.33 -4.61
N HIS A 416 7.67 -25.00 -5.73
CA HIS A 416 8.40 -26.27 -5.72
C HIS A 416 9.80 -26.13 -5.11
N ALA A 417 10.51 -25.05 -5.46
CA ALA A 417 11.85 -24.82 -4.94
C ALA A 417 11.84 -24.54 -3.42
N VAL A 418 10.88 -23.74 -2.94
CA VAL A 418 10.74 -23.43 -1.51
C VAL A 418 10.33 -24.66 -0.72
N ASP A 419 9.32 -25.40 -1.18
CA ASP A 419 8.82 -26.59 -0.48
C ASP A 419 9.85 -27.74 -0.46
N SER A 420 10.85 -27.71 -1.34
CA SER A 420 11.96 -28.67 -1.38
C SER A 420 13.10 -28.34 -0.39
N LEU A 421 13.07 -27.16 0.25
CA LEU A 421 14.13 -26.75 1.19
C LEU A 421 14.05 -27.54 2.50
N PRO A 422 15.19 -27.98 3.05
CA PRO A 422 15.23 -28.56 4.39
C PRO A 422 14.65 -27.59 5.44
N GLY A 423 13.81 -28.12 6.33
CA GLY A 423 13.16 -27.33 7.38
C GLY A 423 11.83 -26.73 6.98
N ILE A 424 11.45 -26.73 5.71
CA ILE A 424 10.11 -26.33 5.24
C ILE A 424 9.19 -27.55 5.22
N LYS A 425 8.09 -27.46 5.94
CA LYS A 425 7.00 -28.44 5.92
C LYS A 425 5.90 -28.04 4.95
N LYS A 426 5.61 -26.73 4.91
CA LYS A 426 4.57 -26.17 4.04
C LYS A 426 4.76 -24.67 3.86
N SER A 427 4.52 -24.17 2.65
CA SER A 427 4.36 -22.76 2.38
C SER A 427 2.89 -22.44 2.15
N PHE A 428 2.37 -21.43 2.86
CA PHE A 428 1.01 -20.95 2.69
C PHE A 428 0.97 -19.66 1.90
N ILE A 429 -0.22 -19.32 1.41
CA ILE A 429 -0.55 -18.05 0.77
C ILE A 429 -1.57 -17.34 1.64
N GLY A 430 -1.14 -16.24 2.26
CA GLY A 430 -1.96 -15.35 3.06
C GLY A 430 -2.43 -14.12 2.27
N SER A 431 -1.74 -13.80 1.18
CA SER A 431 -2.07 -12.71 0.25
C SER A 431 -3.34 -13.00 -0.56
N GLY A 432 -4.02 -11.95 -1.02
CA GLY A 432 -5.22 -12.09 -1.84
C GLY A 432 -4.90 -12.62 -3.24
N VAL A 433 -5.70 -13.58 -3.71
CA VAL A 433 -5.58 -14.16 -5.05
C VAL A 433 -6.48 -13.44 -6.04
N ARG A 434 -5.95 -13.11 -7.22
CA ARG A 434 -6.71 -12.58 -8.35
C ARG A 434 -7.31 -13.73 -9.14
N TYR A 435 -8.55 -14.10 -8.81
CA TYR A 435 -9.25 -15.20 -9.48
C TYR A 435 -9.60 -14.88 -10.94
N ASP A 436 -9.72 -13.62 -11.32
CA ASP A 436 -9.90 -13.19 -12.70
C ASP A 436 -8.69 -13.56 -13.60
N LEU A 437 -7.47 -13.59 -13.05
CA LEU A 437 -6.30 -14.12 -13.76
C LEU A 437 -6.32 -15.65 -13.86
N LEU A 438 -6.88 -16.35 -12.87
CA LEU A 438 -7.02 -17.81 -12.90
C LEU A 438 -8.07 -18.28 -13.91
N LEU A 439 -9.08 -17.45 -14.16
CA LEU A 439 -10.15 -17.72 -15.12
C LEU A 439 -9.82 -17.25 -16.54
N HIS A 440 -8.80 -16.40 -16.68
CA HIS A 440 -8.44 -15.84 -17.97
C HIS A 440 -7.92 -16.91 -18.92
N GLN A 441 -8.49 -16.96 -20.13
CA GLN A 441 -8.04 -17.83 -21.21
C GLN A 441 -7.06 -17.07 -22.12
N SER A 442 -5.80 -17.45 -22.04
CA SER A 442 -4.76 -16.97 -22.95
C SER A 442 -4.90 -17.63 -24.34
N LYS A 443 -4.37 -16.99 -25.38
CA LYS A 443 -4.21 -17.62 -26.69
C LYS A 443 -3.15 -18.72 -26.69
N ASP A 444 -2.26 -18.73 -25.72
CA ASP A 444 -1.21 -19.73 -25.56
C ASP A 444 -1.69 -20.89 -24.67
N ALA A 445 -1.69 -22.09 -25.24
CA ALA A 445 -2.14 -23.29 -24.55
C ALA A 445 -1.25 -23.65 -23.33
N LYS A 446 0.06 -23.37 -23.39
CA LYS A 446 0.98 -23.63 -22.27
C LYS A 446 0.63 -22.72 -21.07
N THR A 447 0.37 -21.44 -21.30
CA THR A 447 -0.09 -20.52 -20.27
C THR A 447 -1.41 -20.98 -19.63
N ASN A 448 -2.36 -21.49 -20.42
CA ASN A 448 -3.61 -22.02 -19.87
C ASN A 448 -3.38 -23.29 -19.03
N GLN A 449 -2.43 -24.12 -19.44
CA GLN A 449 -2.08 -25.32 -18.68
C GLN A 449 -1.40 -24.97 -17.35
N SER A 450 -0.40 -24.09 -17.35
CA SER A 450 0.27 -23.63 -16.12
C SER A 450 -0.70 -22.95 -15.14
N THR A 451 -1.68 -22.21 -15.66
CA THR A 451 -2.73 -21.58 -14.83
C THR A 451 -3.63 -22.63 -14.16
N LYS A 452 -4.00 -23.71 -14.85
CA LYS A 452 -4.78 -24.82 -14.27
C LYS A 452 -3.97 -25.57 -13.21
N GLU A 453 -2.70 -25.85 -13.49
CA GLU A 453 -1.79 -26.51 -12.55
C GLU A 453 -1.61 -25.66 -11.30
N TYR A 454 -1.33 -24.36 -11.46
CA TYR A 454 -1.22 -23.42 -10.36
C TYR A 454 -2.50 -23.37 -9.52
N THR A 455 -3.68 -23.26 -10.15
CA THR A 455 -4.96 -23.23 -9.45
C THR A 455 -5.17 -24.47 -8.58
N ARG A 456 -4.84 -25.64 -9.13
CA ARG A 456 -4.95 -26.90 -8.39
C ARG A 456 -3.93 -26.99 -7.25
N GLU A 457 -2.68 -26.63 -7.49
CA GLU A 457 -1.63 -26.64 -6.48
C GLU A 457 -1.90 -25.64 -5.36
N LEU A 458 -2.29 -24.42 -5.71
CA LEU A 458 -2.72 -23.41 -4.74
C LEU A 458 -3.75 -23.97 -3.75
N ILE A 459 -4.83 -24.53 -4.28
CA ILE A 459 -5.95 -25.02 -3.47
C ILE A 459 -5.55 -26.25 -2.66
N THR A 460 -4.79 -27.19 -3.25
CA THR A 460 -4.48 -28.46 -2.58
C THR A 460 -3.30 -28.38 -1.60
N ARG A 461 -2.37 -27.44 -1.80
CA ARG A 461 -1.12 -27.38 -1.03
C ARG A 461 -0.91 -26.10 -0.22
N HIS A 462 -1.34 -24.95 -0.74
CA HIS A 462 -0.94 -23.64 -0.18
C HIS A 462 -2.06 -22.91 0.57
N VAL A 463 -3.25 -23.47 0.66
CA VAL A 463 -4.35 -22.96 1.49
C VAL A 463 -4.31 -23.61 2.86
N SER A 464 -4.32 -22.80 3.91
CA SER A 464 -4.32 -23.26 5.32
C SER A 464 -5.71 -23.59 5.88
N GLY A 465 -6.64 -24.05 5.01
CA GLY A 465 -8.03 -24.32 5.34
C GLY A 465 -9.00 -23.19 4.97
N ARG A 466 -8.52 -21.95 4.86
CA ARG A 466 -9.35 -20.77 4.52
C ARG A 466 -8.65 -19.92 3.47
N LEU A 467 -9.22 -19.85 2.26
CA LEU A 467 -8.73 -19.01 1.18
C LEU A 467 -9.44 -17.64 1.21
N LYS A 468 -8.67 -16.60 1.37
CA LYS A 468 -9.16 -15.21 1.29
C LYS A 468 -9.27 -14.78 -0.16
N VAL A 469 -10.43 -14.33 -0.58
CA VAL A 469 -10.67 -13.73 -1.89
C VAL A 469 -11.48 -12.45 -1.75
N ALA A 470 -11.30 -11.53 -2.67
CA ALA A 470 -11.87 -10.20 -2.58
C ALA A 470 -12.78 -9.90 -3.79
N PRO A 471 -14.01 -10.44 -3.84
CA PRO A 471 -15.01 -10.01 -4.82
C PRO A 471 -15.42 -8.56 -4.61
N GLU A 472 -15.37 -8.04 -3.40
CA GLU A 472 -15.66 -6.68 -2.92
C GLU A 472 -17.15 -6.29 -2.96
N HIS A 473 -17.90 -6.72 -3.96
CA HIS A 473 -19.34 -6.48 -4.10
C HIS A 473 -19.99 -7.56 -4.99
N THR A 474 -21.32 -7.53 -5.08
CA THR A 474 -22.09 -8.42 -5.98
C THR A 474 -22.78 -7.68 -7.13
N SER A 475 -22.90 -6.35 -7.05
CA SER A 475 -23.45 -5.51 -8.12
C SER A 475 -22.38 -5.18 -9.15
N ASP A 476 -22.59 -5.59 -10.41
CA ASP A 476 -21.63 -5.36 -11.49
C ASP A 476 -21.41 -3.87 -11.78
N LYS A 477 -22.42 -3.02 -11.56
CA LYS A 477 -22.30 -1.57 -11.64
C LYS A 477 -21.29 -1.04 -10.61
N VAL A 478 -21.38 -1.50 -9.37
CA VAL A 478 -20.44 -1.11 -8.30
C VAL A 478 -19.07 -1.69 -8.55
N LEU A 479 -18.98 -2.96 -8.96
CA LEU A 479 -17.72 -3.63 -9.32
C LEU A 479 -16.99 -2.93 -10.48
N TYR A 480 -17.73 -2.44 -11.47
CA TYR A 480 -17.14 -1.67 -12.57
C TYR A 480 -16.47 -0.39 -12.07
N LEU A 481 -17.15 0.36 -11.18
CA LEU A 481 -16.57 1.56 -10.54
C LEU A 481 -15.39 1.22 -9.63
N MET A 482 -15.40 0.07 -8.99
CA MET A 482 -14.28 -0.46 -8.20
C MET A 482 -13.10 -0.94 -9.05
N ARG A 483 -13.26 -1.06 -10.37
CA ARG A 483 -12.34 -1.72 -11.31
C ARG A 483 -12.07 -3.18 -10.91
N LYS A 484 -13.14 -3.88 -10.54
CA LYS A 484 -13.15 -5.32 -10.21
C LYS A 484 -13.87 -6.11 -11.31
N PRO A 485 -13.59 -7.42 -11.41
CA PRO A 485 -14.30 -8.28 -12.37
C PRO A 485 -15.79 -8.43 -12.01
N PRO A 486 -16.67 -8.75 -12.99
CA PRO A 486 -18.06 -9.07 -12.72
C PRO A 486 -18.22 -10.22 -11.73
N PHE A 487 -19.29 -10.19 -10.93
CA PHE A 487 -19.50 -11.17 -9.87
C PHE A 487 -19.68 -12.61 -10.38
N GLU A 488 -20.10 -12.79 -11.62
CA GLU A 488 -20.18 -14.12 -12.26
C GLU A 488 -18.82 -14.86 -12.25
N GLN A 489 -17.71 -14.13 -12.38
CA GLN A 489 -16.37 -14.74 -12.27
C GLN A 489 -16.09 -15.28 -10.86
N PHE A 490 -16.67 -14.68 -9.82
CA PHE A 490 -16.56 -15.24 -8.48
C PHE A 490 -17.33 -16.56 -8.36
N TYR A 491 -18.52 -16.66 -8.95
CA TYR A 491 -19.28 -17.93 -9.00
C TYR A 491 -18.49 -19.02 -9.74
N GLU A 492 -17.89 -18.68 -10.86
CA GLU A 492 -17.06 -19.62 -11.64
C GLU A 492 -15.86 -20.10 -10.83
N PHE A 493 -15.12 -19.17 -10.20
CA PHE A 493 -14.00 -19.52 -9.33
C PHE A 493 -14.44 -20.41 -8.15
N LYS A 494 -15.55 -20.07 -7.50
CA LYS A 494 -16.09 -20.89 -6.40
C LYS A 494 -16.41 -22.32 -6.87
N ARG A 495 -17.01 -22.49 -8.03
CA ARG A 495 -17.27 -23.83 -8.61
C ARG A 495 -15.98 -24.63 -8.80
N ILE A 496 -14.94 -23.99 -9.32
CA ILE A 496 -13.61 -24.63 -9.48
C ILE A 496 -13.02 -25.00 -8.13
N PHE A 497 -13.07 -24.09 -7.17
CA PHE A 497 -12.57 -24.30 -5.80
C PHE A 497 -13.29 -25.48 -5.13
N ASP A 498 -14.61 -25.53 -5.16
CA ASP A 498 -15.41 -26.58 -4.55
C ASP A 498 -15.16 -27.94 -5.23
N LYS A 499 -15.02 -27.96 -6.56
CA LYS A 499 -14.69 -29.16 -7.33
C LYS A 499 -13.31 -29.74 -6.92
N ILE A 500 -12.28 -28.90 -6.87
CA ILE A 500 -10.93 -29.33 -6.50
C ILE A 500 -10.90 -29.81 -5.03
N ASN A 501 -11.57 -29.13 -4.11
CA ASN A 501 -11.70 -29.57 -2.72
C ASN A 501 -12.33 -30.97 -2.63
N LYS A 502 -13.42 -31.20 -3.35
CA LYS A 502 -14.10 -32.50 -3.38
C LYS A 502 -13.20 -33.60 -3.95
N GLU A 503 -12.54 -33.34 -5.08
CA GLU A 503 -11.62 -34.30 -5.72
C GLU A 503 -10.42 -34.64 -4.81
N ALA A 504 -9.92 -33.67 -4.05
CA ALA A 504 -8.78 -33.84 -3.16
C ALA A 504 -9.15 -34.29 -1.73
N GLY A 505 -10.45 -34.50 -1.44
CA GLY A 505 -10.93 -34.88 -0.10
C GLY A 505 -10.72 -33.78 0.97
N LEU A 506 -10.66 -32.51 0.54
CA LEU A 506 -10.41 -31.36 1.44
C LEU A 506 -11.73 -30.71 1.90
N ARG A 507 -11.68 -30.01 3.04
CA ARG A 507 -12.80 -29.26 3.61
C ARG A 507 -12.45 -27.79 3.83
N GLN A 508 -11.84 -27.17 2.82
CA GLN A 508 -11.44 -25.78 2.89
C GLN A 508 -12.61 -24.85 2.57
N GLN A 509 -12.52 -23.60 3.02
CA GLN A 509 -13.55 -22.58 2.84
C GLN A 509 -12.98 -21.36 2.12
N ILE A 510 -13.82 -20.73 1.29
CA ILE A 510 -13.58 -19.37 0.79
C ILE A 510 -14.07 -18.37 1.83
N ILE A 511 -13.22 -17.38 2.13
CA ILE A 511 -13.58 -16.24 2.97
C ILE A 511 -13.65 -15.00 2.07
N PRO A 512 -14.85 -14.58 1.65
CA PRO A 512 -15.00 -13.44 0.78
C PRO A 512 -14.90 -12.11 1.55
N TYR A 513 -14.22 -11.13 0.94
CA TYR A 513 -14.19 -9.74 1.41
C TYR A 513 -15.22 -8.92 0.67
N PHE A 514 -15.98 -8.08 1.41
CA PHE A 514 -16.97 -7.17 0.86
C PHE A 514 -16.82 -5.76 1.44
N ILE A 515 -17.13 -4.77 0.59
CA ILE A 515 -17.06 -3.35 0.93
C ILE A 515 -18.44 -2.73 0.72
N SER A 516 -18.99 -2.07 1.75
CA SER A 516 -20.17 -1.21 1.66
C SER A 516 -19.78 0.26 1.47
N SER A 517 -20.73 1.09 1.11
CA SER A 517 -20.57 2.55 1.04
C SER A 517 -19.51 3.02 0.04
N HIS A 518 -19.09 2.17 -0.90
CA HIS A 518 -18.24 2.59 -2.02
C HIS A 518 -19.02 3.56 -2.94
N PRO A 519 -18.36 4.54 -3.57
CA PRO A 519 -19.02 5.36 -4.59
C PRO A 519 -19.76 4.52 -5.62
N GLY A 520 -21.02 4.89 -5.89
CA GLY A 520 -21.94 4.16 -6.76
C GLY A 520 -22.75 3.04 -6.07
N CYS A 521 -22.42 2.68 -4.83
CA CYS A 521 -23.18 1.68 -4.06
C CYS A 521 -24.41 2.32 -3.40
N THR A 522 -25.56 1.74 -3.62
CA THR A 522 -26.85 2.12 -3.01
C THR A 522 -27.29 1.11 -1.95
N GLU A 523 -28.32 1.47 -1.18
CA GLU A 523 -28.97 0.56 -0.22
C GLU A 523 -29.56 -0.66 -0.95
N GLU A 524 -30.09 -0.48 -2.17
CA GLU A 524 -30.62 -1.55 -3.00
C GLU A 524 -29.52 -2.54 -3.44
N ASP A 525 -28.36 -2.05 -3.89
CA ASP A 525 -27.21 -2.89 -4.22
C ASP A 525 -26.79 -3.77 -3.02
N MET A 526 -26.84 -3.22 -1.80
CA MET A 526 -26.52 -3.95 -0.57
C MET A 526 -27.61 -4.96 -0.18
N ALA A 527 -28.85 -4.64 -0.41
CA ALA A 527 -29.98 -5.56 -0.17
C ALA A 527 -29.90 -6.78 -1.09
N GLU A 528 -29.54 -6.59 -2.36
CA GLU A 528 -29.29 -7.68 -3.31
C GLU A 528 -28.06 -8.51 -2.91
N LEU A 529 -26.98 -7.86 -2.43
CA LEU A 529 -25.81 -8.54 -1.89
C LEU A 529 -26.19 -9.48 -0.73
N ALA A 530 -27.07 -9.03 0.18
CA ALA A 530 -27.55 -9.87 1.28
C ALA A 530 -28.26 -11.14 0.78
N VAL A 531 -29.11 -11.03 -0.25
CA VAL A 531 -29.79 -12.18 -0.85
C VAL A 531 -28.81 -13.14 -1.51
N ILE A 532 -27.81 -12.60 -2.24
CA ILE A 532 -26.80 -13.41 -2.92
C ILE A 532 -25.92 -14.14 -1.89
N THR A 533 -25.47 -13.46 -0.85
CA THR A 533 -24.63 -14.07 0.20
C THR A 533 -25.41 -15.13 1.00
N LYS A 534 -26.72 -14.93 1.21
CA LYS A 534 -27.59 -15.97 1.77
C LYS A 534 -27.66 -17.21 0.88
N LYS A 535 -27.86 -17.05 -0.42
CA LYS A 535 -27.91 -18.17 -1.38
C LYS A 535 -26.60 -18.95 -1.43
N LEU A 536 -25.47 -18.28 -1.18
CA LEU A 536 -24.13 -18.88 -1.13
C LEU A 536 -23.76 -19.42 0.25
N ASP A 537 -24.65 -19.30 1.24
CA ASP A 537 -24.44 -19.67 2.64
C ASP A 537 -23.20 -18.98 3.26
N PHE A 538 -22.98 -17.71 2.94
CA PHE A 538 -21.91 -16.90 3.51
C PHE A 538 -22.40 -16.07 4.69
N HIS A 539 -22.01 -16.46 5.90
CA HIS A 539 -22.06 -15.57 7.07
C HIS A 539 -20.81 -14.70 7.09
N LEU A 540 -20.96 -13.45 6.65
CA LEU A 540 -19.82 -12.58 6.35
C LEU A 540 -19.05 -12.19 7.61
N GLU A 541 -17.75 -12.46 7.62
CA GLU A 541 -16.82 -12.09 8.69
C GLU A 541 -15.92 -10.91 8.29
N GLN A 542 -15.56 -10.82 7.02
CA GLN A 542 -14.63 -9.84 6.48
C GLN A 542 -15.38 -8.78 5.67
N VAL A 543 -15.91 -7.79 6.39
CA VAL A 543 -16.68 -6.69 5.82
C VAL A 543 -16.10 -5.35 6.27
N GLN A 544 -16.08 -4.41 5.34
CA GLN A 544 -15.58 -3.07 5.59
C GLN A 544 -16.52 -2.02 4.97
N ASP A 545 -16.64 -0.87 5.62
CA ASP A 545 -17.17 0.31 4.97
C ASP A 545 -16.03 0.97 4.18
N PHE A 546 -16.32 1.52 3.02
CA PHE A 546 -15.34 2.26 2.25
C PHE A 546 -14.74 3.41 3.09
N THR A 547 -13.42 3.43 3.16
CA THR A 547 -12.67 4.51 3.82
C THR A 547 -11.97 5.34 2.74
N PRO A 548 -12.41 6.57 2.50
CA PRO A 548 -11.73 7.45 1.56
C PRO A 548 -10.27 7.66 1.96
N THR A 549 -9.36 7.21 1.11
CA THR A 549 -7.91 7.33 1.31
C THR A 549 -7.35 8.19 0.17
N PRO A 550 -6.52 9.20 0.43
CA PRO A 550 -5.97 10.05 -0.61
C PRO A 550 -5.32 9.26 -1.76
N MET A 551 -5.24 9.84 -2.94
CA MET A 551 -4.68 9.25 -4.16
C MET A 551 -5.41 8.01 -4.69
N THR A 552 -6.72 7.92 -4.48
CA THR A 552 -7.55 6.89 -5.09
C THR A 552 -8.72 7.48 -5.88
N VAL A 553 -9.08 6.86 -7.01
CA VAL A 553 -10.24 7.26 -7.84
C VAL A 553 -11.52 7.31 -7.01
N SER A 554 -11.71 6.30 -6.16
CA SER A 554 -12.90 6.20 -5.32
C SER A 554 -13.00 7.34 -4.32
N THR A 555 -11.89 7.80 -3.76
CA THR A 555 -11.88 8.97 -2.85
C THR A 555 -12.25 10.25 -3.57
N GLU A 556 -11.70 10.44 -4.77
CA GLU A 556 -12.04 11.62 -5.57
C GLU A 556 -13.51 11.60 -6.01
N ALA A 557 -14.03 10.45 -6.44
CA ALA A 557 -15.45 10.30 -6.76
C ALA A 557 -16.34 10.54 -5.52
N TRP A 558 -15.92 10.05 -4.36
CA TRP A 558 -16.64 10.26 -3.10
C TRP A 558 -16.69 11.74 -2.70
N TYR A 559 -15.56 12.44 -2.81
CA TYR A 559 -15.45 13.86 -2.48
C TYR A 559 -16.16 14.75 -3.49
N THR A 560 -15.85 14.58 -4.78
CA THR A 560 -16.31 15.48 -5.84
C THR A 560 -17.75 15.22 -6.28
N GLY A 561 -18.26 14.00 -6.07
CA GLY A 561 -19.56 13.56 -6.56
C GLY A 561 -19.59 13.24 -8.05
N VAL A 562 -18.43 13.19 -8.71
CA VAL A 562 -18.30 12.82 -10.12
C VAL A 562 -17.15 11.82 -10.34
N HIS A 563 -17.28 10.99 -11.36
CA HIS A 563 -16.19 10.07 -11.72
C HIS A 563 -15.03 10.86 -12.37
N PRO A 564 -13.77 10.74 -11.89
CA PRO A 564 -12.66 11.56 -12.38
C PRO A 564 -12.38 11.47 -13.88
N TYR A 565 -12.71 10.35 -14.52
CA TYR A 565 -12.46 10.14 -15.95
C TYR A 565 -13.59 10.57 -16.87
N THR A 566 -14.84 10.40 -16.45
CA THR A 566 -16.03 10.68 -17.27
C THR A 566 -16.74 11.97 -16.88
N LEU A 567 -16.49 12.46 -15.67
CA LEU A 567 -17.17 13.58 -15.00
C LEU A 567 -18.69 13.36 -14.83
N GLU A 568 -19.15 12.13 -15.00
CA GLU A 568 -20.52 11.74 -14.72
C GLU A 568 -20.79 11.71 -13.21
N PRO A 569 -22.01 12.09 -12.77
CA PRO A 569 -22.37 12.04 -11.36
C PRO A 569 -22.26 10.63 -10.76
N VAL A 570 -21.70 10.55 -9.56
CA VAL A 570 -21.58 9.30 -8.79
C VAL A 570 -22.13 9.52 -7.39
N PHE A 571 -23.15 8.73 -7.04
CA PHE A 571 -23.70 8.71 -5.68
C PHE A 571 -22.65 8.20 -4.68
N SER A 572 -22.65 8.76 -3.47
CA SER A 572 -21.83 8.25 -2.36
C SER A 572 -22.57 8.43 -1.03
N ALA A 573 -22.62 7.38 -0.22
CA ALA A 573 -23.15 7.44 1.14
C ALA A 573 -22.20 8.23 2.04
N LYS A 574 -22.56 9.46 2.37
CA LYS A 574 -21.70 10.40 3.11
C LYS A 574 -22.04 10.48 4.60
N THR A 575 -23.30 10.36 4.93
CA THR A 575 -23.75 10.46 6.31
C THR A 575 -23.61 9.13 7.08
N PRO A 576 -23.42 9.18 8.41
CA PRO A 576 -23.42 7.97 9.24
C PRO A 576 -24.67 7.12 9.07
N ARG A 577 -25.83 7.75 8.85
CA ARG A 577 -27.11 7.06 8.64
C ARG A 577 -27.11 6.27 7.32
N GLU A 578 -26.68 6.87 6.21
CA GLU A 578 -26.58 6.21 4.91
C GLU A 578 -25.60 5.03 4.95
N LYS A 579 -24.45 5.22 5.60
CA LYS A 579 -23.47 4.14 5.77
C LYS A 579 -24.03 2.98 6.58
N LEU A 580 -24.72 3.29 7.69
CA LEU A 580 -25.33 2.27 8.54
C LEU A 580 -26.45 1.51 7.78
N ALA A 581 -27.28 2.22 7.00
CA ALA A 581 -28.34 1.65 6.18
C ALA A 581 -27.79 0.66 5.14
N GLN A 582 -26.59 0.91 4.62
CA GLN A 582 -25.92 -0.05 3.74
C GLN A 582 -25.27 -1.20 4.52
N ARG A 583 -24.55 -0.90 5.59
CA ARG A 583 -23.76 -1.88 6.35
C ARG A 583 -24.59 -2.98 6.97
N MET A 584 -25.82 -2.69 7.44
CA MET A 584 -26.69 -3.67 8.13
C MET A 584 -26.96 -4.90 7.26
N PHE A 585 -27.01 -4.77 5.94
CA PHE A 585 -27.27 -5.86 5.02
C PHE A 585 -26.20 -6.96 5.02
N PHE A 586 -24.99 -6.68 5.45
CA PHE A 586 -23.96 -7.70 5.66
C PHE A 586 -24.36 -8.73 6.72
N PHE A 587 -25.17 -8.30 7.69
CA PHE A 587 -25.54 -9.08 8.87
C PHE A 587 -26.95 -9.63 8.82
N TRP A 588 -27.46 -9.89 7.60
CA TRP A 588 -28.81 -10.41 7.38
C TRP A 588 -29.15 -11.65 8.21
N TYR A 589 -28.16 -12.45 8.59
CA TYR A 589 -28.28 -13.67 9.37
C TYR A 589 -28.43 -13.44 10.88
N LYS A 590 -28.13 -12.23 11.36
CA LYS A 590 -28.23 -11.88 12.78
C LYS A 590 -29.68 -11.54 13.15
N PRO A 591 -30.26 -12.22 14.18
CA PRO A 591 -31.64 -11.95 14.59
C PRO A 591 -31.91 -10.49 14.99
N GLU A 592 -30.94 -9.84 15.64
CA GLU A 592 -31.02 -8.46 16.09
C GLU A 592 -31.13 -7.45 14.94
N GLU A 593 -30.54 -7.74 13.78
CA GLU A 593 -30.57 -6.86 12.61
C GLU A 593 -31.83 -7.03 11.76
N ARG A 594 -32.56 -8.13 11.92
CA ARG A 594 -33.69 -8.50 11.06
C ARG A 594 -34.76 -7.42 10.97
N LYS A 595 -35.16 -6.83 12.11
CA LYS A 595 -36.20 -5.79 12.14
C LYS A 595 -35.76 -4.53 11.40
N ALA A 596 -34.52 -4.12 11.59
CA ALA A 596 -33.94 -2.95 10.92
C ALA A 596 -33.86 -3.15 9.40
N ILE A 597 -33.40 -4.32 8.97
CA ILE A 597 -33.32 -4.70 7.55
C ILE A 597 -34.69 -4.72 6.89
N ILE A 598 -35.70 -5.31 7.53
CA ILE A 598 -37.09 -5.34 7.00
C ILE A 598 -37.62 -3.92 6.85
N ASN A 599 -37.41 -3.05 7.83
CA ASN A 599 -37.86 -1.66 7.75
C ASN A 599 -37.16 -0.91 6.60
N GLU A 600 -35.87 -1.10 6.44
CA GLU A 600 -35.11 -0.46 5.35
C GLU A 600 -35.55 -0.98 3.97
N LEU A 601 -35.80 -2.29 3.82
CA LEU A 601 -36.33 -2.89 2.59
C LEU A 601 -37.70 -2.31 2.21
N ARG A 602 -38.59 -2.09 3.19
CA ARG A 602 -39.87 -1.42 2.97
C ARG A 602 -39.71 0.02 2.52
N LYS A 603 -38.79 0.75 3.17
CA LYS A 603 -38.50 2.15 2.86
C LYS A 603 -38.00 2.32 1.42
N ILE A 604 -37.11 1.44 0.94
CA ILE A 604 -36.59 1.46 -0.44
C ILE A 604 -37.51 0.75 -1.45
N GLY A 605 -38.68 0.30 -1.03
CA GLY A 605 -39.67 -0.33 -1.91
C GLY A 605 -39.37 -1.78 -2.36
N ARG A 606 -38.36 -2.42 -1.74
CA ARG A 606 -37.90 -3.78 -2.10
C ARG A 606 -38.53 -4.88 -1.22
N ASN A 607 -39.86 -4.89 -1.12
CA ASN A 607 -40.60 -5.91 -0.37
C ASN A 607 -40.37 -7.33 -0.90
N ASP A 608 -40.05 -7.48 -2.19
CA ASP A 608 -39.70 -8.75 -2.83
C ASP A 608 -38.48 -9.43 -2.15
N LEU A 609 -37.52 -8.65 -1.64
CA LEU A 609 -36.34 -9.16 -0.98
C LEU A 609 -36.60 -9.61 0.46
N ILE A 610 -37.66 -9.13 1.11
CA ILE A 610 -38.05 -9.58 2.47
C ILE A 610 -38.33 -11.08 2.45
N ASN A 611 -39.11 -11.54 1.46
CA ASN A 611 -39.46 -12.96 1.32
C ASN A 611 -38.20 -13.80 0.97
N LYS A 612 -37.30 -13.28 0.13
CA LYS A 612 -36.05 -13.97 -0.23
C LYS A 612 -35.08 -14.10 0.97
N LEU A 613 -35.05 -13.10 1.85
CA LEU A 613 -34.21 -13.12 3.04
C LEU A 613 -34.83 -13.87 4.22
N TYR A 614 -36.12 -13.70 4.47
CA TYR A 614 -36.77 -14.11 5.72
C TYR A 614 -38.03 -14.93 5.54
N GLY A 615 -38.50 -15.16 4.31
CA GLY A 615 -39.60 -16.09 4.04
C GLY A 615 -39.22 -17.53 4.40
N LYS A 616 -40.19 -18.34 4.76
CA LYS A 616 -40.00 -19.79 4.91
C LYS A 616 -39.62 -20.36 3.53
N SER A 617 -38.46 -21.01 3.43
CA SER A 617 -38.07 -21.81 2.27
C SER A 617 -38.97 -23.00 2.09
#